data_c64b6869a15188b357763c58405cb339
#
_entry.id   c64b6869a15188b357763c58405cb339
#
_cell.length_a   1.000
_cell.length_b   1.000
_cell.length_c   1.000
_cell.angle_alpha   90.00
_cell.angle_beta   90.00
_cell.angle_gamma   90.00
#
_symmetry.space_group_name_H-M   'P 1'
#
loop_
_entity.id
_entity.type
_entity.pdbx_description
1 polymer ?
#
loop_
_entity_poly.entity_id
_entity_poly.type
_entity_poly.pdbx_seq_one_letter_code
_entity_poly.pdbx_strand_id
1 'polypeptide(L)'
;MEQEKDMASLKDISKICGVSVATVSKALNDHKDIGEETKATIKRVAKEMGYSPNLSARALKTNRTYGIGVLFADEARSGLTHDYFSSVLDSFKRTAEKSGYDITFINSCKNRPDRMSYLEHSRYRGFDGVVLACIDFGLSLIHISEPTRLRRIS
;
A
#
# COMPACT_ATOMS: atom_id res chain seq x y z
N MET A 1 -28.97 3.56 -10.26
CA MET A 1 -27.91 3.92 -11.23
C MET A 1 -27.08 4.98 -10.55
N GLU A 2 -26.03 4.56 -9.81
CA GLU A 2 -25.03 5.50 -9.29
C GLU A 2 -24.21 5.99 -10.49
N GLN A 3 -24.22 7.30 -10.71
CA GLN A 3 -23.36 7.93 -11.69
C GLN A 3 -21.91 7.71 -11.22
N GLU A 4 -21.14 7.00 -12.00
CA GLU A 4 -19.69 6.93 -11.90
C GLU A 4 -19.18 8.37 -11.99
N LYS A 5 -18.92 8.97 -10.82
CA LYS A 5 -18.41 10.33 -10.72
C LYS A 5 -17.00 10.27 -11.27
N ASP A 6 -16.84 10.76 -12.48
CA ASP A 6 -15.56 10.83 -13.18
C ASP A 6 -14.55 11.52 -12.26
N MET A 7 -13.61 10.75 -11.73
CA MET A 7 -12.67 11.26 -10.71
C MET A 7 -11.76 12.29 -11.36
N ALA A 8 -11.75 13.50 -10.77
CA ALA A 8 -10.90 14.58 -11.24
C ALA A 8 -9.46 14.12 -11.47
N SER A 9 -8.85 14.52 -12.57
CA SER A 9 -7.48 14.19 -12.94
C SER A 9 -6.53 15.38 -12.73
N LEU A 10 -5.21 15.11 -12.65
CA LEU A 10 -4.19 16.17 -12.65
C LEU A 10 -4.33 17.11 -13.85
N LYS A 11 -4.80 16.59 -14.98
CA LYS A 11 -5.00 17.36 -16.20
C LYS A 11 -6.15 18.38 -16.06
N ASP A 12 -7.20 18.00 -15.34
CA ASP A 12 -8.34 18.89 -15.11
C ASP A 12 -7.95 20.01 -14.13
N ILE A 13 -7.23 19.70 -13.08
CA ILE A 13 -6.66 20.71 -12.16
C ILE A 13 -5.73 21.67 -12.91
N SER A 14 -4.89 21.14 -13.81
CA SER A 14 -3.95 21.97 -14.60
C SER A 14 -4.68 22.97 -15.48
N LYS A 15 -5.79 22.58 -16.10
CA LYS A 15 -6.63 23.46 -16.91
C LYS A 15 -7.25 24.58 -16.07
N ILE A 16 -7.80 24.26 -14.89
CA ILE A 16 -8.46 25.23 -14.02
C ILE A 16 -7.43 26.22 -13.44
N CYS A 17 -6.26 25.72 -13.03
CA CYS A 17 -5.21 26.58 -12.44
C CYS A 17 -4.35 27.31 -13.48
N GLY A 18 -4.49 27.01 -14.77
CA GLY A 18 -3.69 27.62 -15.83
C GLY A 18 -2.20 27.27 -15.76
N VAL A 19 -1.84 26.13 -15.20
CA VAL A 19 -0.44 25.67 -15.04
C VAL A 19 -0.22 24.31 -15.66
N SER A 20 1.02 23.88 -15.84
CA SER A 20 1.32 22.57 -16.40
C SER A 20 0.95 21.44 -15.44
N VAL A 21 0.65 20.23 -15.98
CA VAL A 21 0.40 19.02 -15.18
C VAL A 21 1.60 18.71 -14.26
N ALA A 22 2.82 18.98 -14.74
CA ALA A 22 4.03 18.82 -13.93
C ALA A 22 4.03 19.77 -12.72
N THR A 23 3.63 21.03 -12.92
CA THR A 23 3.49 22.03 -11.84
C THR A 23 2.45 21.58 -10.82
N VAL A 24 1.28 21.09 -11.26
CA VAL A 24 0.25 20.54 -10.36
C VAL A 24 0.80 19.37 -9.54
N SER A 25 1.46 18.41 -10.20
CA SER A 25 2.07 17.25 -9.52
C SER A 25 3.11 17.68 -8.49
N LYS A 26 3.97 18.64 -8.80
CA LYS A 26 4.98 19.18 -7.87
C LYS A 26 4.34 19.90 -6.69
N ALA A 27 3.33 20.72 -6.94
CA ALA A 27 2.60 21.46 -5.90
C ALA A 27 1.89 20.52 -4.90
N LEU A 28 1.21 19.48 -5.41
CA LEU A 28 0.55 18.49 -4.57
C LEU A 28 1.52 17.60 -3.77
N ASN A 29 2.77 17.50 -4.20
CA ASN A 29 3.84 16.79 -3.49
C ASN A 29 4.78 17.72 -2.70
N ASP A 30 4.38 18.97 -2.46
CA ASP A 30 5.11 19.95 -1.64
C ASP A 30 6.55 20.24 -2.10
N HIS A 31 6.84 20.10 -3.41
CA HIS A 31 8.15 20.44 -3.95
C HIS A 31 8.52 21.90 -3.65
N LYS A 32 9.78 22.12 -3.28
CA LYS A 32 10.30 23.44 -2.87
C LYS A 32 10.41 24.46 -4.01
N ASP A 33 10.43 23.99 -5.25
CA ASP A 33 10.51 24.82 -6.46
C ASP A 33 9.18 25.47 -6.88
N ILE A 34 8.10 25.21 -6.15
CA ILE A 34 6.79 25.82 -6.37
C ILE A 34 6.50 26.80 -5.21
N GLY A 35 6.12 28.04 -5.54
CA GLY A 35 5.78 29.05 -4.56
C GLY A 35 4.55 28.65 -3.70
N GLU A 36 4.53 29.07 -2.44
CA GLU A 36 3.50 28.67 -1.47
C GLU A 36 2.09 29.10 -1.89
N GLU A 37 1.93 30.26 -2.48
CA GLU A 37 0.65 30.76 -3.00
C GLU A 37 0.10 29.84 -4.10
N THR A 38 0.97 29.44 -5.04
CA THR A 38 0.61 28.51 -6.12
C THR A 38 0.23 27.13 -5.55
N LYS A 39 0.99 26.63 -4.56
CA LYS A 39 0.65 25.38 -3.87
C LYS A 39 -0.72 25.46 -3.20
N ALA A 40 -0.97 26.53 -2.46
CA ALA A 40 -2.24 26.73 -1.75
C ALA A 40 -3.42 26.74 -2.74
N THR A 41 -3.29 27.45 -3.86
CA THR A 41 -4.31 27.52 -4.90
C THR A 41 -4.58 26.13 -5.50
N ILE A 42 -3.54 25.41 -5.89
CA ILE A 42 -3.67 24.09 -6.49
C ILE A 42 -4.28 23.08 -5.51
N LYS A 43 -3.85 23.09 -4.24
CA LYS A 43 -4.41 22.22 -3.20
C LYS A 43 -5.89 22.50 -2.94
N ARG A 44 -6.29 23.76 -2.94
CA ARG A 44 -7.70 24.17 -2.80
C ARG A 44 -8.53 23.65 -3.96
N VAL A 45 -8.12 23.90 -5.20
CA VAL A 45 -8.83 23.43 -6.41
C VAL A 45 -8.91 21.90 -6.43
N ALA A 46 -7.83 21.20 -6.10
CA ALA A 46 -7.83 19.73 -6.02
C ALA A 46 -8.86 19.22 -5.01
N LYS A 47 -8.95 19.84 -3.84
CA LYS A 47 -9.94 19.50 -2.80
C LYS A 47 -11.38 19.77 -3.26
N GLU A 48 -11.64 20.93 -3.87
CA GLU A 48 -12.95 21.30 -4.41
C GLU A 48 -13.44 20.34 -5.50
N MET A 49 -12.51 19.85 -6.32
CA MET A 49 -12.80 18.86 -7.37
C MET A 49 -12.91 17.42 -6.84
N GLY A 50 -12.66 17.17 -5.58
CA GLY A 50 -12.62 15.81 -5.02
C GLY A 50 -11.48 14.97 -5.58
N TYR A 51 -10.37 15.60 -6.00
CA TYR A 51 -9.20 14.88 -6.49
C TYR A 51 -8.58 14.04 -5.38
N SER A 52 -8.41 12.75 -5.66
CA SER A 52 -7.63 11.84 -4.81
C SER A 52 -6.39 11.37 -5.56
N PRO A 53 -5.20 11.45 -4.96
CA PRO A 53 -3.98 10.94 -5.59
C PRO A 53 -4.14 9.47 -5.95
N ASN A 54 -3.80 9.11 -7.19
CA ASN A 54 -3.79 7.71 -7.59
C ASN A 54 -2.60 6.99 -6.95
N LEU A 55 -2.89 6.13 -5.98
CA LEU A 55 -1.88 5.35 -5.25
C LEU A 55 -1.03 4.49 -6.18
N SER A 56 -1.63 3.92 -7.23
CA SER A 56 -0.90 3.11 -8.21
C SER A 56 0.11 3.95 -9.01
N ALA A 57 -0.27 5.15 -9.43
CA ALA A 57 0.64 6.07 -10.11
C ALA A 57 1.77 6.55 -9.17
N ARG A 58 1.47 6.77 -7.89
CA ARG A 58 2.47 7.09 -6.87
C ARG A 58 3.42 5.93 -6.64
N ALA A 59 2.89 4.70 -6.54
CA ALA A 59 3.68 3.49 -6.35
C ALA A 59 4.67 3.26 -7.51
N LEU A 60 4.24 3.47 -8.75
CA LEU A 60 5.13 3.40 -9.93
C LEU A 60 6.29 4.40 -9.84
N LYS A 61 6.05 5.62 -9.33
CA LYS A 61 7.07 6.66 -9.21
C LYS A 61 8.04 6.41 -8.05
N THR A 62 7.53 5.95 -6.91
CA THR A 62 8.31 5.78 -5.67
C THR A 62 8.84 4.36 -5.50
N ASN A 63 8.38 3.42 -6.30
CA ASN A 63 8.57 1.97 -6.14
C ASN A 63 8.13 1.48 -4.74
N ARG A 64 7.10 2.12 -4.17
CA ARG A 64 6.52 1.78 -2.86
C ARG A 64 5.01 1.88 -2.91
N THR A 65 4.34 0.86 -2.37
CA THR A 65 2.88 0.81 -2.25
C THR A 65 2.38 1.22 -0.88
N TYR A 66 3.28 1.27 0.10
CA TYR A 66 2.97 1.45 1.53
C TYR A 66 1.98 0.39 2.05
N GLY A 67 2.00 -0.78 1.44
CA GLY A 67 1.22 -1.94 1.83
C GLY A 67 2.08 -3.05 2.40
N ILE A 68 1.67 -3.62 3.53
CA ILE A 68 2.29 -4.82 4.12
C ILE A 68 1.26 -5.94 4.15
N GLY A 69 1.63 -7.08 3.58
CA GLY A 69 0.84 -8.30 3.67
C GLY A 69 1.08 -9.04 4.98
N VAL A 70 0.03 -9.48 5.66
CA VAL A 70 0.13 -10.36 6.83
C VAL A 70 -0.47 -11.71 6.47
N LEU A 71 0.37 -12.72 6.40
CA LEU A 71 -0.06 -14.10 6.30
C LEU A 71 -0.19 -14.69 7.69
N PHE A 72 -1.42 -14.93 8.08
CA PHE A 72 -1.76 -15.57 9.33
C PHE A 72 -2.34 -16.95 9.03
N ALA A 73 -1.62 -18.00 9.40
CA ALA A 73 -2.02 -19.39 9.17
C ALA A 73 -2.05 -20.14 10.51
N ASP A 74 -3.17 -20.07 11.18
CA ASP A 74 -3.41 -20.74 12.44
C ASP A 74 -4.09 -22.10 12.20
N GLU A 75 -3.34 -23.19 12.32
CA GLU A 75 -3.87 -24.56 12.19
C GLU A 75 -4.77 -24.94 13.36
N ALA A 76 -4.54 -24.38 14.55
CA ALA A 76 -5.35 -24.61 15.72
C ALA A 76 -6.72 -23.92 15.65
N ARG A 77 -6.97 -23.09 14.64
CA ARG A 77 -8.19 -22.30 14.45
C ARG A 77 -8.57 -21.43 15.65
N SER A 78 -7.57 -21.05 16.47
CA SER A 78 -7.76 -20.09 17.57
C SER A 78 -8.06 -18.70 17.04
N GLY A 79 -7.71 -18.44 15.80
CA GLY A 79 -7.93 -17.19 15.11
C GLY A 79 -7.16 -16.04 15.75
N LEU A 80 -7.66 -14.84 15.54
CA LEU A 80 -7.09 -13.61 16.12
C LEU A 80 -7.42 -13.42 17.61
N THR A 81 -8.15 -14.35 18.22
CA THR A 81 -8.59 -14.25 19.63
C THR A 81 -7.56 -14.75 20.62
N HIS A 82 -6.48 -15.39 20.17
CA HIS A 82 -5.40 -15.84 21.03
C HIS A 82 -4.60 -14.62 21.57
N ASP A 83 -4.58 -14.42 22.89
CA ASP A 83 -4.04 -13.23 23.55
C ASP A 83 -2.62 -12.87 23.13
N TYR A 84 -1.73 -13.84 22.98
CA TYR A 84 -0.37 -13.61 22.54
C TYR A 84 -0.33 -13.02 21.12
N PHE A 85 -1.04 -13.62 20.16
CA PHE A 85 -1.03 -13.18 18.78
C PHE A 85 -1.77 -11.87 18.57
N SER A 86 -2.86 -11.66 19.31
CA SER A 86 -3.57 -10.38 19.27
C SER A 86 -2.68 -9.24 19.75
N SER A 87 -1.89 -9.44 20.79
CA SER A 87 -0.92 -8.46 21.31
C SER A 87 0.20 -8.18 20.32
N VAL A 88 0.74 -9.21 19.66
CA VAL A 88 1.77 -9.05 18.61
C VAL A 88 1.22 -8.28 17.43
N LEU A 89 0.04 -8.64 16.96
CA LEU A 89 -0.60 -7.97 15.81
C LEU A 89 -0.99 -6.53 16.12
N ASP A 90 -1.44 -6.22 17.35
CA ASP A 90 -1.73 -4.85 17.77
C ASP A 90 -0.46 -4.00 17.79
N SER A 91 0.63 -4.52 18.35
CA SER A 91 1.92 -3.82 18.36
C SER A 91 2.45 -3.57 16.95
N PHE A 92 2.34 -4.58 16.08
CA PHE A 92 2.71 -4.47 14.67
C PHE A 92 1.86 -3.41 13.96
N LYS A 93 0.52 -3.45 14.14
CA LYS A 93 -0.41 -2.47 13.56
C LYS A 93 -0.03 -1.04 13.95
N ARG A 94 0.20 -0.78 15.23
CA ARG A 94 0.59 0.56 15.71
C ARG A 94 1.90 1.05 15.08
N THR A 95 2.84 0.15 14.88
CA THR A 95 4.14 0.49 14.26
C THR A 95 3.99 0.78 12.77
N ALA A 96 3.21 -0.02 12.06
CA ALA A 96 2.90 0.18 10.65
C ALA A 96 2.17 1.52 10.42
N GLU A 97 1.15 1.83 11.23
CA GLU A 97 0.42 3.10 11.18
C GLU A 97 1.35 4.31 11.36
N LYS A 98 2.25 4.28 12.37
CA LYS A 98 3.24 5.35 12.59
C LYS A 98 4.16 5.56 11.39
N SER A 99 4.41 4.50 10.63
CA SER A 99 5.26 4.52 9.43
C SER A 99 4.49 4.78 8.14
N GLY A 100 3.17 5.00 8.22
CA GLY A 100 2.29 5.28 7.08
C GLY A 100 2.01 4.06 6.21
N TYR A 101 2.08 2.85 6.77
CA TYR A 101 1.78 1.61 6.07
C TYR A 101 0.38 1.09 6.39
N ASP A 102 -0.29 0.62 5.36
CA ASP A 102 -1.52 -0.15 5.48
C ASP A 102 -1.21 -1.64 5.63
N ILE A 103 -2.06 -2.37 6.37
CA ILE A 103 -1.94 -3.81 6.60
C ILE A 103 -3.06 -4.53 5.88
N THR A 104 -2.70 -5.56 5.12
CA THR A 104 -3.66 -6.43 4.43
C THR A 104 -3.44 -7.88 4.86
N PHE A 105 -4.47 -8.53 5.39
CA PHE A 105 -4.41 -9.96 5.64
C PHE A 105 -4.43 -10.74 4.32
N ILE A 106 -3.47 -11.64 4.16
CA ILE A 106 -3.35 -12.50 2.99
C ILE A 106 -4.02 -13.84 3.30
N ASN A 107 -4.96 -14.23 2.47
CA ASN A 107 -5.63 -15.53 2.60
C ASN A 107 -4.69 -16.68 2.24
N SER A 108 -4.93 -17.84 2.84
CA SER A 108 -4.21 -19.06 2.50
C SER A 108 -4.32 -19.39 1.00
N CYS A 109 -3.17 -19.70 0.39
CA CYS A 109 -3.11 -20.08 -1.03
C CYS A 109 -3.63 -21.50 -1.31
N LYS A 110 -3.91 -22.30 -0.27
CA LYS A 110 -4.34 -23.71 -0.41
C LYS A 110 -5.58 -23.89 -1.29
N ASN A 111 -6.51 -22.94 -1.27
CA ASN A 111 -7.80 -23.01 -1.97
C ASN A 111 -7.93 -22.00 -3.12
N ARG A 112 -6.83 -21.43 -3.59
CA ARG A 112 -6.87 -20.45 -4.68
C ARG A 112 -6.88 -21.14 -6.04
N PRO A 113 -7.75 -20.70 -6.95
CA PRO A 113 -7.82 -21.28 -8.30
C PRO A 113 -6.56 -21.01 -9.14
N ASP A 114 -5.84 -19.92 -8.85
CA ASP A 114 -4.64 -19.50 -9.58
C ASP A 114 -3.35 -20.23 -9.15
N ARG A 115 -3.41 -21.04 -8.10
CA ARG A 115 -2.28 -21.81 -7.54
C ARG A 115 -0.99 -21.01 -7.30
N MET A 116 -1.10 -19.67 -7.18
CA MET A 116 0.05 -18.84 -6.87
C MET A 116 0.65 -19.21 -5.52
N SER A 117 1.98 -19.26 -5.44
CA SER A 117 2.69 -19.31 -4.15
C SER A 117 2.46 -18.02 -3.36
N TYR A 118 2.74 -18.05 -2.05
CA TYR A 118 2.64 -16.83 -1.22
C TYR A 118 3.55 -15.71 -1.71
N LEU A 119 4.74 -16.05 -2.22
CA LEU A 119 5.68 -15.08 -2.77
C LEU A 119 5.15 -14.44 -4.05
N GLU A 120 4.66 -15.27 -4.98
CA GLU A 120 4.06 -14.77 -6.24
C GLU A 120 2.85 -13.90 -5.97
N HIS A 121 1.97 -14.32 -5.06
CA HIS A 121 0.81 -13.54 -4.66
C HIS A 121 1.21 -12.20 -4.05
N SER A 122 2.21 -12.19 -3.17
CA SER A 122 2.69 -10.95 -2.54
C SER A 122 3.28 -9.99 -3.56
N ARG A 123 4.03 -10.50 -4.53
CA ARG A 123 4.56 -9.71 -5.65
C ARG A 123 3.44 -9.19 -6.56
N TYR A 124 2.47 -10.04 -6.89
CA TYR A 124 1.31 -9.66 -7.69
C TYR A 124 0.49 -8.53 -7.02
N ARG A 125 0.32 -8.60 -5.70
CA ARG A 125 -0.36 -7.56 -4.92
C ARG A 125 0.50 -6.32 -4.69
N GLY A 126 1.80 -6.38 -4.99
CA GLY A 126 2.72 -5.26 -4.87
C GLY A 126 3.00 -4.85 -3.42
N PHE A 127 2.96 -5.79 -2.47
CA PHE A 127 3.31 -5.45 -1.09
C PHE A 127 4.79 -5.09 -0.96
N ASP A 128 5.09 -4.04 -0.19
CA ASP A 128 6.46 -3.63 0.13
C ASP A 128 7.15 -4.63 1.08
N GLY A 129 6.35 -5.37 1.85
CA GLY A 129 6.81 -6.42 2.74
C GLY A 129 5.70 -7.40 3.12
N VAL A 130 6.10 -8.54 3.68
CA VAL A 130 5.16 -9.56 4.16
C VAL A 130 5.58 -10.02 5.54
N VAL A 131 4.63 -10.12 6.45
CA VAL A 131 4.77 -10.71 7.77
C VAL A 131 4.14 -12.09 7.77
N LEU A 132 4.87 -13.07 8.25
CA LEU A 132 4.40 -14.42 8.45
C LEU A 132 4.14 -14.63 9.94
N ALA A 133 2.90 -14.90 10.30
CA ALA A 133 2.50 -15.10 11.69
C ALA A 133 1.78 -16.44 11.85
N CYS A 134 2.07 -17.16 12.92
CA CYS A 134 1.45 -18.45 13.24
C CYS A 134 1.60 -19.52 12.17
N ILE A 135 2.74 -19.55 11.48
CA ILE A 135 3.01 -20.55 10.45
C ILE A 135 3.86 -21.67 11.05
N ASP A 136 3.45 -22.90 10.87
CA ASP A 136 4.31 -24.05 11.13
C ASP A 136 5.35 -24.15 10.00
N PHE A 137 6.61 -23.87 10.33
CA PHE A 137 7.73 -23.96 9.40
C PHE A 137 8.13 -25.42 9.07
N GLY A 138 7.58 -26.39 9.79
CA GLY A 138 7.77 -27.83 9.50
C GLY A 138 6.94 -28.31 8.32
N LEU A 139 5.87 -27.60 7.95
CA LEU A 139 5.08 -27.93 6.78
C LEU A 139 5.69 -27.28 5.54
N SER A 140 6.11 -28.10 4.62
CA SER A 140 6.80 -27.84 3.33
C SER A 140 6.07 -26.86 2.36
N LEU A 141 5.13 -26.09 2.84
CA LEU A 141 4.32 -25.14 2.05
C LEU A 141 4.97 -23.77 1.85
N ILE A 142 6.07 -23.50 2.56
CA ILE A 142 6.89 -22.32 2.32
C ILE A 142 8.13 -22.77 1.55
N HIS A 143 7.98 -23.16 0.30
CA HIS A 143 9.08 -23.09 -0.64
C HIS A 143 9.38 -21.60 -0.87
N ILE A 144 10.03 -20.99 0.10
CA ILE A 144 10.84 -19.80 -0.14
C ILE A 144 12.05 -20.35 -0.89
N SER A 145 11.93 -20.49 -2.19
CA SER A 145 13.05 -20.72 -3.06
C SER A 145 13.96 -19.52 -2.89
N GLU A 146 15.05 -19.73 -2.15
CA GLU A 146 16.19 -18.85 -1.85
C GLU A 146 15.91 -17.51 -1.16
N PRO A 147 16.66 -17.21 -0.08
CA PRO A 147 16.62 -15.90 0.54
C PRO A 147 17.23 -14.89 -0.43
N THR A 148 16.37 -14.19 -1.17
CA THR A 148 16.80 -12.98 -1.87
C THR A 148 17.35 -12.07 -0.78
N ARG A 149 18.66 -11.84 -0.77
CA ARG A 149 19.36 -10.97 0.17
C ARG A 149 18.57 -9.68 0.36
N LEU A 150 18.00 -9.52 1.53
CA LEU A 150 17.52 -8.22 2.00
C LEU A 150 18.73 -7.28 1.94
N ARG A 151 18.77 -6.36 0.98
CA ARG A 151 19.71 -5.25 1.03
C ARG A 151 19.39 -4.47 2.30
N ARG A 152 20.29 -4.55 3.27
CA ARG A 152 20.35 -3.61 4.37
C ARG A 152 20.39 -2.21 3.79
N ILE A 153 19.36 -1.45 4.05
CA ILE A 153 19.39 -0.01 3.84
C ILE A 153 20.10 0.54 5.08
N SER A 154 21.32 1.02 4.87
CA SER A 154 22.06 1.80 5.86
C SER A 154 21.46 3.18 5.94
#